data_56823602dca056a0ccf85a6624ac428b
#
_entry.id   56823602dca056a0ccf85a6624ac428b
#
_cell.length_a   1.000
_cell.length_b   1.000
_cell.length_c   1.000
_cell.angle_alpha   90.00
_cell.angle_beta   90.00
_cell.angle_gamma   90.00
#
_symmetry.space_group_name_H-M   'P 1'
#
loop_
_entity.id
_entity.type
_entity.pdbx_description
1 polymer ?
#
loop_
_entity_poly.entity_id
_entity_poly.type
_entity_poly.pdbx_seq_one_letter_code
_entity_poly.pdbx_strand_id
1 'polypeptide(L)'
;MKKLLIVFIASVFALPTFASNGERIITKLVENYKAQNGISANYSITTDQGNTTGQIAMQGNKFRMSSADLICWYDGKTQWSYSTMTDEVCITEPTDEELQMVNPYSIISNFRHSFNAFLMKSDTESNHEVLMKPKTPKSTDIASVTIWVSKQKYLPMKILFKMNDNTSIVIVMSNYKCKQSFKPSTFTYDKSLVPEGTKVVDLR
;
A
#
# COMPACT_ATOMS: atom_id res chain seq x y z
N MET A 1 -41.83 15.43 55.23
CA MET A 1 -41.72 15.64 53.74
C MET A 1 -40.46 14.92 53.30
N LYS A 2 -40.58 13.72 52.71
CA LYS A 2 -39.45 12.91 52.22
C LYS A 2 -39.23 13.27 50.74
N LYS A 3 -38.06 13.88 50.41
CA LYS A 3 -37.65 14.13 49.01
C LYS A 3 -37.13 12.85 48.41
N LEU A 4 -37.83 12.32 47.42
CA LEU A 4 -37.42 11.16 46.62
C LEU A 4 -36.43 11.64 45.55
N LEU A 5 -35.16 11.22 45.65
CA LEU A 5 -34.09 11.51 44.68
C LEU A 5 -34.13 10.43 43.61
N ILE A 6 -34.67 10.75 42.42
CA ILE A 6 -34.63 9.85 41.28
C ILE A 6 -33.28 10.00 40.58
N VAL A 7 -32.41 8.99 40.72
CA VAL A 7 -31.15 8.88 39.98
C VAL A 7 -31.45 8.28 38.62
N PHE A 8 -31.36 9.10 37.55
CA PHE A 8 -31.48 8.68 36.17
C PHE A 8 -30.14 8.07 35.73
N ILE A 9 -30.04 6.75 35.76
CA ILE A 9 -28.88 6.03 35.20
C ILE A 9 -29.07 6.03 33.68
N ALA A 10 -28.39 6.96 32.98
CA ALA A 10 -28.24 6.93 31.55
C ALA A 10 -27.29 5.78 31.17
N SER A 11 -27.84 4.62 30.85
CA SER A 11 -27.06 3.54 30.22
C SER A 11 -26.67 3.95 28.80
N VAL A 12 -25.42 4.35 28.63
CA VAL A 12 -24.80 4.55 27.33
C VAL A 12 -24.68 3.18 26.67
N PHE A 13 -25.64 2.82 25.83
CA PHE A 13 -25.50 1.68 24.93
C PHE A 13 -24.44 2.05 23.89
N ALA A 14 -23.20 1.59 24.09
CA ALA A 14 -22.19 1.57 23.03
C ALA A 14 -22.68 0.58 21.95
N LEU A 15 -23.31 1.10 20.89
CA LEU A 15 -23.65 0.29 19.72
C LEU A 15 -22.35 -0.26 19.13
N PRO A 16 -22.23 -1.59 18.96
CA PRO A 16 -21.09 -2.15 18.26
C PRO A 16 -21.08 -1.61 16.83
N THR A 17 -20.07 -0.84 16.48
CA THR A 17 -19.81 -0.42 15.10
C THR A 17 -19.36 -1.66 14.33
N PHE A 18 -20.27 -2.31 13.63
CA PHE A 18 -19.93 -3.42 12.73
C PHE A 18 -19.10 -2.86 11.58
N ALA A 19 -17.87 -3.32 11.45
CA ALA A 19 -17.03 -3.01 10.30
C ALA A 19 -17.78 -3.37 9.01
N SER A 20 -17.72 -2.48 8.00
CA SER A 20 -18.35 -2.75 6.71
C SER A 20 -17.75 -4.00 6.06
N ASN A 21 -18.46 -4.66 5.15
CA ASN A 21 -17.93 -5.83 4.45
C ASN A 21 -16.63 -5.50 3.70
N GLY A 22 -16.50 -4.28 3.15
CA GLY A 22 -15.27 -3.80 2.53
C GLY A 22 -14.10 -3.72 3.52
N GLU A 23 -14.34 -3.14 4.71
CA GLU A 23 -13.31 -3.05 5.76
C GLU A 23 -12.83 -4.42 6.24
N ARG A 24 -13.73 -5.40 6.34
CA ARG A 24 -13.37 -6.77 6.73
C ARG A 24 -12.45 -7.42 5.70
N ILE A 25 -12.68 -7.19 4.40
CA ILE A 25 -11.83 -7.74 3.33
C ILE A 25 -10.44 -7.11 3.36
N ILE A 26 -10.36 -5.77 3.48
CA ILE A 26 -9.05 -5.08 3.57
C ILE A 26 -8.31 -5.50 4.84
N THR A 27 -9.01 -5.67 5.97
CA THR A 27 -8.40 -6.18 7.20
C THR A 27 -7.77 -7.56 6.99
N LYS A 28 -8.50 -8.50 6.37
CA LYS A 28 -7.98 -9.84 6.07
C LYS A 28 -6.78 -9.78 5.12
N LEU A 29 -6.78 -8.89 4.13
CA LEU A 29 -5.65 -8.68 3.24
C LEU A 29 -4.41 -8.24 4.04
N VAL A 30 -4.55 -7.24 4.93
CA VAL A 30 -3.45 -6.75 5.79
C VAL A 30 -2.93 -7.85 6.73
N GLU A 31 -3.84 -8.59 7.38
CA GLU A 31 -3.48 -9.70 8.27
C GLU A 31 -2.75 -10.80 7.51
N ASN A 32 -3.26 -11.18 6.33
CA ASN A 32 -2.60 -12.18 5.50
C ASN A 32 -1.21 -11.73 5.04
N TYR A 33 -1.05 -10.48 4.61
CA TYR A 33 0.27 -9.94 4.25
C TYR A 33 1.25 -10.04 5.42
N LYS A 34 0.86 -9.61 6.62
CA LYS A 34 1.70 -9.69 7.82
C LYS A 34 2.11 -11.13 8.16
N ALA A 35 1.20 -12.09 7.92
CA ALA A 35 1.45 -13.52 8.17
C ALA A 35 2.42 -14.17 7.16
N GLN A 36 2.71 -13.51 6.02
CA GLN A 36 3.58 -14.09 4.98
C GLN A 36 5.07 -14.02 5.31
N ASN A 37 5.50 -13.31 6.34
CA ASN A 37 6.90 -12.99 6.65
C ASN A 37 7.56 -12.15 5.53
N GLY A 38 7.63 -12.67 4.29
CA GLY A 38 8.09 -11.95 3.11
C GLY A 38 7.33 -12.39 1.86
N ILE A 39 7.17 -11.47 0.92
CA ILE A 39 6.47 -11.66 -0.35
C ILE A 39 7.33 -11.12 -1.49
N SER A 40 7.38 -11.82 -2.61
CA SER A 40 7.78 -11.23 -3.89
C SER A 40 6.68 -11.42 -4.93
N ALA A 41 6.61 -10.49 -5.88
CA ALA A 41 5.65 -10.51 -6.97
C ALA A 41 6.19 -9.74 -8.19
N ASN A 42 5.58 -9.97 -9.35
CA ASN A 42 5.73 -9.09 -10.49
C ASN A 42 4.64 -8.00 -10.41
N TYR A 43 4.96 -6.80 -10.90
CA TYR A 43 4.01 -5.73 -11.04
C TYR A 43 4.01 -5.13 -12.46
N SER A 44 2.88 -4.54 -12.84
CA SER A 44 2.74 -3.64 -13.98
C SER A 44 2.03 -2.40 -13.49
N ILE A 45 2.60 -1.21 -13.75
CA ILE A 45 2.02 0.09 -13.46
C ILE A 45 1.70 0.76 -14.78
N THR A 46 0.44 1.11 -14.98
CA THR A 46 -0.04 1.84 -16.15
C THR A 46 -0.54 3.22 -15.72
N THR A 47 -0.05 4.25 -16.38
CA THR A 47 -0.47 5.65 -16.25
C THR A 47 -0.82 6.19 -17.64
N ASP A 48 -1.26 7.43 -17.72
CA ASP A 48 -1.41 8.17 -18.98
C ASP A 48 -0.08 8.40 -19.73
N GLN A 49 1.05 8.34 -19.03
CA GLN A 49 2.40 8.50 -19.58
C GLN A 49 3.02 7.19 -20.09
N GLY A 50 2.41 6.05 -19.81
CA GLY A 50 2.90 4.75 -20.27
C GLY A 50 2.74 3.61 -19.30
N ASN A 51 3.45 2.52 -19.58
CA ASN A 51 3.42 1.29 -18.80
C ASN A 51 4.83 0.88 -18.37
N THR A 52 4.97 0.61 -17.08
CA THR A 52 6.22 0.11 -16.48
C THR A 52 5.96 -1.24 -15.83
N THR A 53 6.86 -2.20 -16.05
CA THR A 53 6.80 -3.53 -15.43
C THR A 53 8.04 -3.78 -14.58
N GLY A 54 7.89 -4.60 -13.57
CA GLY A 54 9.02 -4.91 -12.69
C GLY A 54 8.71 -5.98 -11.66
N GLN A 55 9.60 -6.06 -10.69
CA GLN A 55 9.50 -6.97 -9.56
C GLN A 55 9.53 -6.20 -8.24
N ILE A 56 8.80 -6.71 -7.26
CA ILE A 56 8.81 -6.22 -5.90
C ILE A 56 9.11 -7.36 -4.93
N ALA A 57 9.95 -7.09 -3.93
CA ALA A 57 10.14 -7.90 -2.73
C ALA A 57 9.78 -7.06 -1.51
N MET A 58 9.05 -7.65 -0.56
CA MET A 58 8.56 -6.94 0.63
C MET A 58 8.71 -7.83 1.86
N GLN A 59 9.10 -7.24 3.00
CA GLN A 59 9.14 -7.90 4.31
C GLN A 59 8.89 -6.88 5.42
N GLY A 60 7.76 -6.99 6.10
CA GLY A 60 7.33 -5.95 7.03
C GLY A 60 7.09 -4.62 6.31
N ASN A 61 7.75 -3.54 6.76
CA ASN A 61 7.71 -2.23 6.11
C ASN A 61 8.81 -2.04 5.04
N LYS A 62 9.73 -3.01 4.89
CA LYS A 62 10.84 -2.95 3.95
C LYS A 62 10.42 -3.41 2.57
N PHE A 63 10.97 -2.79 1.53
CA PHE A 63 10.75 -3.24 0.16
C PHE A 63 11.95 -2.99 -0.74
N ARG A 64 12.00 -3.75 -1.83
CA ARG A 64 12.83 -3.49 -2.99
C ARG A 64 11.96 -3.61 -4.23
N MET A 65 11.94 -2.57 -5.04
CA MET A 65 11.30 -2.57 -6.36
C MET A 65 12.36 -2.43 -7.44
N SER A 66 12.15 -3.09 -8.57
CA SER A 66 13.04 -2.95 -9.73
C SER A 66 12.23 -3.01 -11.02
N SER A 67 12.54 -2.10 -11.93
CA SER A 67 12.05 -2.06 -13.32
C SER A 67 13.25 -1.86 -14.25
N ALA A 68 12.99 -1.61 -15.55
CA ALA A 68 14.04 -1.26 -16.51
C ALA A 68 14.73 0.07 -16.14
N ASP A 69 13.96 1.04 -15.62
CA ASP A 69 14.43 2.42 -15.46
C ASP A 69 14.70 2.82 -14.01
N LEU A 70 14.28 1.99 -13.04
CA LEU A 70 14.35 2.32 -11.61
C LEU A 70 14.65 1.09 -10.77
N ILE A 71 15.58 1.23 -9.82
CA ILE A 71 15.70 0.31 -8.68
C ILE A 71 15.54 1.13 -7.41
N CYS A 72 14.61 0.72 -6.55
CA CYS A 72 14.34 1.37 -5.28
C CYS A 72 14.50 0.37 -4.14
N TRP A 73 15.26 0.72 -3.12
CA TRP A 73 15.40 -0.03 -1.86
C TRP A 73 14.88 0.82 -0.72
N TYR A 74 14.23 0.19 0.23
CA TYR A 74 13.79 0.82 1.48
C TYR A 74 13.97 -0.14 2.64
N ASP A 75 14.78 0.23 3.62
CA ASP A 75 15.13 -0.63 4.76
C ASP A 75 14.21 -0.45 5.98
N GLY A 76 13.19 0.39 5.84
CA GLY A 76 12.26 0.76 6.90
C GLY A 76 12.51 2.16 7.47
N LYS A 77 13.56 2.85 7.02
CA LYS A 77 13.91 4.23 7.37
C LYS A 77 14.46 4.99 6.16
N THR A 78 15.51 4.49 5.56
CA THR A 78 16.21 5.12 4.43
C THR A 78 15.75 4.49 3.12
N GLN A 79 15.51 5.32 2.12
CA GLN A 79 15.24 4.94 0.75
C GLN A 79 16.42 5.29 -0.14
N TRP A 80 16.80 4.37 -1.00
CA TRP A 80 17.75 4.57 -2.09
C TRP A 80 17.02 4.33 -3.41
N SER A 81 17.14 5.26 -4.35
CA SER A 81 16.49 5.17 -5.66
C SER A 81 17.54 5.41 -6.74
N TYR A 82 17.87 4.39 -7.52
CA TYR A 82 18.69 4.49 -8.72
C TYR A 82 17.81 4.67 -9.94
N SER A 83 18.06 5.70 -10.74
CA SER A 83 17.42 5.95 -12.02
C SER A 83 18.43 5.80 -13.17
N THR A 84 18.09 4.96 -14.16
CA THR A 84 18.92 4.82 -15.37
C THR A 84 18.87 6.08 -16.24
N MET A 85 17.83 6.91 -16.11
CA MET A 85 17.68 8.13 -16.90
C MET A 85 18.66 9.23 -16.48
N THR A 86 18.96 9.32 -15.19
CA THR A 86 19.89 10.33 -14.65
C THR A 86 21.25 9.75 -14.28
N ASP A 87 21.39 8.42 -14.27
CA ASP A 87 22.53 7.68 -13.74
C ASP A 87 22.96 8.15 -12.34
N GLU A 88 21.95 8.35 -11.48
CA GLU A 88 22.15 8.81 -10.11
C GLU A 88 21.44 7.90 -9.12
N VAL A 89 22.01 7.76 -7.93
CA VAL A 89 21.38 7.20 -6.75
C VAL A 89 21.01 8.33 -5.80
N CYS A 90 19.72 8.54 -5.54
CA CYS A 90 19.23 9.45 -4.52
C CYS A 90 19.02 8.71 -3.20
N ILE A 91 19.46 9.31 -2.09
CA ILE A 91 19.23 8.81 -0.73
C ILE A 91 18.29 9.77 -0.02
N THR A 92 17.18 9.24 0.52
CA THR A 92 16.16 10.04 1.23
C THR A 92 15.70 9.30 2.51
N GLU A 93 15.05 10.02 3.41
CA GLU A 93 14.23 9.48 4.49
C GLU A 93 12.78 9.93 4.23
N PRO A 94 12.00 9.14 3.47
CA PRO A 94 10.67 9.54 3.03
C PRO A 94 9.68 9.61 4.20
N THR A 95 8.75 10.54 4.12
CA THR A 95 7.58 10.63 4.99
C THR A 95 6.60 9.48 4.74
N ASP A 96 5.64 9.27 5.63
CA ASP A 96 4.58 8.27 5.45
C ASP A 96 3.73 8.54 4.20
N GLU A 97 3.50 9.82 3.86
CA GLU A 97 2.77 10.22 2.66
C GLU A 97 3.53 9.87 1.39
N GLU A 98 4.82 10.15 1.33
CA GLU A 98 5.68 9.81 0.19
C GLU A 98 5.79 8.28 0.01
N LEU A 99 5.90 7.53 1.11
CA LEU A 99 5.90 6.07 1.07
C LEU A 99 4.61 5.47 0.49
N GLN A 100 3.46 6.11 0.73
CA GLN A 100 2.18 5.66 0.16
C GLN A 100 2.18 5.72 -1.37
N MET A 101 2.87 6.69 -1.96
CA MET A 101 2.99 6.81 -3.43
C MET A 101 3.91 5.75 -4.05
N VAL A 102 4.92 5.30 -3.30
CA VAL A 102 5.93 4.33 -3.78
C VAL A 102 5.53 2.89 -3.44
N ASN A 103 4.93 2.67 -2.27
CA ASN A 103 4.52 1.35 -1.80
C ASN A 103 2.99 1.28 -1.66
N PRO A 104 2.28 0.70 -2.64
CA PRO A 104 0.81 0.56 -2.59
C PRO A 104 0.29 -0.15 -1.34
N TYR A 105 1.12 -1.00 -0.72
CA TYR A 105 0.76 -1.68 0.53
C TYR A 105 0.67 -0.71 1.72
N SER A 106 1.41 0.40 1.71
CA SER A 106 1.32 1.42 2.77
C SER A 106 -0.08 2.02 2.88
N ILE A 107 -0.74 2.31 1.73
CA ILE A 107 -2.14 2.76 1.71
C ILE A 107 -3.07 1.71 2.31
N ILE A 108 -2.86 0.43 1.93
CA ILE A 108 -3.70 -0.67 2.40
C ILE A 108 -3.51 -0.90 3.89
N SER A 109 -2.28 -0.81 4.41
CA SER A 109 -1.99 -1.03 5.82
C SER A 109 -2.59 0.04 6.74
N ASN A 110 -2.65 1.28 6.27
CA ASN A 110 -3.15 2.44 7.02
C ASN A 110 -4.59 2.84 6.67
N PHE A 111 -5.31 2.04 5.86
CA PHE A 111 -6.62 2.40 5.31
C PHE A 111 -7.63 2.84 6.36
N ARG A 112 -7.65 2.22 7.56
CA ARG A 112 -8.61 2.52 8.61
C ARG A 112 -8.54 3.96 9.11
N HIS A 113 -7.37 4.57 9.06
CA HIS A 113 -7.18 5.96 9.50
C HIS A 113 -7.68 6.94 8.45
N SER A 114 -7.41 6.66 7.18
CA SER A 114 -7.55 7.61 6.09
C SER A 114 -8.73 7.35 5.15
N PHE A 115 -9.26 6.11 5.10
CA PHE A 115 -10.28 5.71 4.12
C PHE A 115 -11.47 4.99 4.75
N ASN A 116 -12.64 5.13 4.11
CA ASN A 116 -13.79 4.24 4.27
C ASN A 116 -13.75 3.21 3.15
N ALA A 117 -14.03 1.93 3.44
CA ALA A 117 -13.98 0.84 2.47
C ALA A 117 -15.36 0.22 2.24
N PHE A 118 -15.74 0.05 0.98
CA PHE A 118 -17.04 -0.43 0.53
C PHE A 118 -16.86 -1.64 -0.39
N LEU A 119 -17.55 -2.75 -0.08
CA LEU A 119 -17.60 -3.88 -1.00
C LEU A 119 -18.54 -3.54 -2.16
N MET A 120 -18.03 -3.71 -3.39
CA MET A 120 -18.79 -3.41 -4.60
C MET A 120 -19.63 -4.60 -5.03
N LYS A 121 -20.74 -4.33 -5.76
CA LYS A 121 -21.60 -5.39 -6.32
C LYS A 121 -20.97 -6.13 -7.49
N SER A 122 -19.96 -5.55 -8.12
CA SER A 122 -19.14 -6.13 -9.21
C SER A 122 -18.12 -7.17 -8.72
N ASP A 123 -18.32 -7.67 -7.49
CA ASP A 123 -17.58 -8.78 -6.93
C ASP A 123 -17.64 -10.00 -7.88
N THR A 124 -16.48 -10.47 -8.36
CA THR A 124 -16.39 -11.62 -9.28
C THR A 124 -16.26 -12.92 -8.51
N GLU A 125 -16.33 -14.07 -9.19
CA GLU A 125 -16.10 -15.37 -8.54
C GLU A 125 -14.70 -15.46 -7.90
N SER A 126 -13.69 -14.82 -8.52
CA SER A 126 -12.28 -14.93 -8.12
C SER A 126 -11.81 -13.83 -7.17
N ASN A 127 -12.40 -12.61 -7.27
CA ASN A 127 -11.92 -11.43 -6.57
C ASN A 127 -13.04 -10.67 -5.87
N HIS A 128 -12.75 -10.16 -4.68
CA HIS A 128 -13.51 -9.09 -4.07
C HIS A 128 -13.11 -7.77 -4.72
N GLU A 129 -14.07 -6.93 -5.05
CA GLU A 129 -13.82 -5.56 -5.47
C GLU A 129 -14.19 -4.60 -4.32
N VAL A 130 -13.20 -3.89 -3.80
CA VAL A 130 -13.36 -2.96 -2.68
C VAL A 130 -13.02 -1.55 -3.12
N LEU A 131 -14.00 -0.64 -3.04
CA LEU A 131 -13.82 0.78 -3.25
C LEU A 131 -13.45 1.45 -1.92
N MET A 132 -12.36 2.18 -1.90
CA MET A 132 -11.93 3.00 -0.78
C MET A 132 -12.03 4.49 -1.13
N LYS A 133 -12.67 5.26 -0.25
CA LYS A 133 -12.80 6.72 -0.38
C LYS A 133 -12.14 7.42 0.81
N PRO A 134 -11.38 8.50 0.59
CA PRO A 134 -10.80 9.27 1.68
C PRO A 134 -11.87 9.75 2.65
N LYS A 135 -11.60 9.67 3.95
CA LYS A 135 -12.46 10.24 5.00
C LYS A 135 -12.45 11.76 4.96
N THR A 136 -11.30 12.33 4.58
CA THR A 136 -11.08 13.77 4.44
C THR A 136 -10.60 14.04 3.01
N PRO A 137 -11.50 14.23 2.03
CA PRO A 137 -11.13 14.36 0.60
C PRO A 137 -10.14 15.49 0.27
N LYS A 138 -10.15 16.56 1.08
CA LYS A 138 -9.26 17.73 0.86
C LYS A 138 -7.83 17.55 1.38
N SER A 139 -7.53 16.47 2.09
CA SER A 139 -6.21 16.19 2.68
C SER A 139 -5.33 15.27 1.83
N THR A 140 -5.78 14.89 0.64
CA THR A 140 -5.07 13.98 -0.26
C THR A 140 -5.41 14.27 -1.71
N ASP A 141 -4.48 14.00 -2.62
CA ASP A 141 -4.71 14.08 -4.06
C ASP A 141 -5.46 12.86 -4.62
N ILE A 142 -5.74 11.86 -3.78
CA ILE A 142 -6.45 10.65 -4.14
C ILE A 142 -7.95 10.87 -4.03
N ALA A 143 -8.69 10.76 -5.13
CA ALA A 143 -10.16 10.77 -5.15
C ALA A 143 -10.75 9.44 -4.69
N SER A 144 -10.17 8.32 -5.11
CA SER A 144 -10.55 6.97 -4.66
C SER A 144 -9.48 5.93 -5.00
N VAL A 145 -9.53 4.80 -4.27
CA VAL A 145 -8.73 3.60 -4.57
C VAL A 145 -9.67 2.42 -4.72
N THR A 146 -9.61 1.70 -5.83
CA THR A 146 -10.32 0.43 -5.99
C THR A 146 -9.31 -0.72 -5.96
N ILE A 147 -9.57 -1.72 -5.10
CA ILE A 147 -8.69 -2.87 -4.94
C ILE A 147 -9.45 -4.14 -5.27
N TRP A 148 -8.92 -4.95 -6.19
CA TRP A 148 -9.37 -6.31 -6.46
C TRP A 148 -8.53 -7.26 -5.63
N VAL A 149 -9.16 -7.91 -4.66
CA VAL A 149 -8.53 -8.81 -3.69
C VAL A 149 -8.90 -10.24 -4.01
N SER A 150 -7.92 -11.12 -4.22
CA SER A 150 -8.16 -12.55 -4.43
C SER A 150 -8.96 -13.15 -3.28
N LYS A 151 -10.08 -13.82 -3.57
CA LYS A 151 -10.91 -14.51 -2.56
C LYS A 151 -10.18 -15.69 -1.93
N GLN A 152 -9.29 -16.34 -2.70
CA GLN A 152 -8.56 -17.51 -2.25
C GLN A 152 -7.37 -17.14 -1.35
N LYS A 153 -6.60 -16.10 -1.74
CA LYS A 153 -5.31 -15.77 -1.11
C LYS A 153 -5.33 -14.48 -0.31
N TYR A 154 -6.39 -13.67 -0.39
CA TYR A 154 -6.45 -12.33 0.20
C TYR A 154 -5.18 -11.51 -0.11
N LEU A 155 -4.76 -11.54 -1.39
CA LEU A 155 -3.68 -10.71 -1.93
C LEU A 155 -4.25 -9.73 -2.95
N PRO A 156 -3.69 -8.52 -3.09
CA PRO A 156 -4.15 -7.56 -4.09
C PRO A 156 -3.74 -8.06 -5.49
N MET A 157 -4.72 -8.17 -6.40
CA MET A 157 -4.47 -8.56 -7.79
C MET A 157 -4.39 -7.35 -8.72
N LYS A 158 -5.19 -6.32 -8.39
CA LYS A 158 -5.21 -5.05 -9.13
C LYS A 158 -5.56 -3.94 -8.17
N ILE A 159 -4.94 -2.77 -8.35
CA ILE A 159 -5.23 -1.55 -7.62
C ILE A 159 -5.41 -0.44 -8.65
N LEU A 160 -6.51 0.31 -8.55
CA LEU A 160 -6.78 1.50 -9.36
C LEU A 160 -6.84 2.71 -8.44
N PHE A 161 -5.92 3.64 -8.62
CA PHE A 161 -5.99 4.98 -8.04
C PHE A 161 -6.68 5.91 -9.02
N LYS A 162 -7.68 6.65 -8.56
CA LYS A 162 -8.23 7.82 -9.24
C LYS A 162 -7.79 9.04 -8.48
N MET A 163 -7.14 9.97 -9.18
CA MET A 163 -6.64 11.22 -8.60
C MET A 163 -7.69 12.33 -8.75
N ASN A 164 -7.56 13.40 -7.97
CA ASN A 164 -8.47 14.55 -8.02
C ASN A 164 -8.38 15.35 -9.33
N ASP A 165 -7.27 15.26 -10.05
CA ASP A 165 -7.05 15.84 -11.38
C ASP A 165 -7.60 14.98 -12.54
N ASN A 166 -8.33 13.90 -12.23
CA ASN A 166 -8.87 12.89 -13.13
C ASN A 166 -7.82 11.95 -13.76
N THR A 167 -6.56 12.03 -13.40
CA THR A 167 -5.57 11.02 -13.81
C THR A 167 -5.83 9.70 -13.08
N SER A 168 -5.28 8.61 -13.62
CA SER A 168 -5.44 7.28 -13.05
C SER A 168 -4.13 6.50 -13.08
N ILE A 169 -3.88 5.74 -12.00
CA ILE A 169 -2.76 4.81 -11.92
C ILE A 169 -3.34 3.42 -11.70
N VAL A 170 -3.03 2.49 -12.60
CA VAL A 170 -3.42 1.08 -12.48
C VAL A 170 -2.21 0.24 -12.15
N ILE A 171 -2.26 -0.49 -11.05
CA ILE A 171 -1.23 -1.45 -10.66
C ILE A 171 -1.83 -2.84 -10.74
N VAL A 172 -1.20 -3.73 -11.52
CA VAL A 172 -1.55 -5.16 -11.59
C VAL A 172 -0.42 -5.96 -10.96
N MET A 173 -0.78 -6.88 -10.07
CA MET A 173 0.15 -7.75 -9.36
C MET A 173 -0.03 -9.19 -9.81
N SER A 174 1.08 -9.91 -10.01
CA SER A 174 1.07 -11.29 -10.47
C SER A 174 2.26 -12.09 -9.92
N ASN A 175 2.27 -13.41 -10.16
CA ASN A 175 3.39 -14.29 -9.82
C ASN A 175 3.85 -14.19 -8.36
N TYR A 176 2.91 -14.10 -7.44
CA TYR A 176 3.18 -14.04 -6.01
C TYR A 176 3.95 -15.27 -5.51
N LYS A 177 5.06 -15.01 -4.81
CA LYS A 177 5.79 -15.97 -3.99
C LYS A 177 5.69 -15.51 -2.53
N CYS A 178 4.94 -16.28 -1.75
CA CYS A 178 4.68 -16.00 -0.33
C CYS A 178 5.66 -16.75 0.57
N LYS A 179 5.68 -16.40 1.86
CA LYS A 179 6.52 -17.02 2.90
C LYS A 179 8.01 -17.01 2.55
N GLN A 180 8.44 -15.93 1.89
CA GLN A 180 9.85 -15.73 1.55
C GLN A 180 10.62 -15.27 2.79
N SER A 181 11.90 -15.64 2.86
CA SER A 181 12.84 -15.10 3.83
C SER A 181 13.92 -14.34 3.07
N PHE A 182 14.03 -13.05 3.33
CA PHE A 182 15.01 -12.19 2.67
C PHE A 182 16.13 -11.85 3.64
N LYS A 183 17.36 -11.74 3.11
CA LYS A 183 18.48 -11.19 3.87
C LYS A 183 18.25 -9.68 4.08
N PRO A 184 18.69 -9.08 5.19
CA PRO A 184 18.58 -7.63 5.38
C PRO A 184 19.15 -6.80 4.22
N SER A 185 20.26 -7.26 3.61
CA SER A 185 20.87 -6.64 2.44
C SER A 185 20.00 -6.60 1.18
N THR A 186 18.91 -7.35 1.12
CA THR A 186 17.95 -7.28 0.02
C THR A 186 17.28 -5.90 -0.08
N PHE A 187 17.16 -5.20 1.04
CA PHE A 187 16.42 -3.94 1.18
C PHE A 187 17.32 -2.70 1.37
N THR A 188 18.63 -2.88 1.23
CA THR A 188 19.60 -1.79 1.29
C THR A 188 20.26 -1.61 -0.08
N TYR A 189 20.82 -0.42 -0.32
CA TYR A 189 21.54 -0.11 -1.54
C TYR A 189 22.66 -1.12 -1.82
N ASP A 190 22.66 -1.69 -3.01
CA ASP A 190 23.66 -2.63 -3.50
C ASP A 190 24.39 -2.04 -4.72
N LYS A 191 25.64 -1.61 -4.51
CA LYS A 191 26.47 -1.04 -5.56
C LYS A 191 26.71 -1.97 -6.76
N SER A 192 26.61 -3.29 -6.58
CA SER A 192 26.80 -4.24 -7.67
C SER A 192 25.65 -4.25 -8.70
N LEU A 193 24.53 -3.60 -8.37
CA LEU A 193 23.33 -3.52 -9.20
C LEU A 193 23.20 -2.20 -9.98
N VAL A 194 24.21 -1.32 -9.85
CA VAL A 194 24.27 -0.05 -10.57
C VAL A 194 25.63 0.07 -11.27
N PRO A 195 25.76 0.87 -12.35
CA PRO A 195 27.02 1.06 -13.04
C PRO A 195 28.13 1.59 -12.14
N GLU A 196 29.37 1.26 -12.46
CA GLU A 196 30.54 1.83 -11.77
C GLU A 196 30.63 3.34 -12.07
N GLY A 197 30.85 4.13 -11.02
CA GLY A 197 30.93 5.59 -11.16
C GLY A 197 29.59 6.31 -11.03
N THR A 198 28.45 5.59 -10.88
CA THR A 198 27.14 6.19 -10.62
C THR A 198 27.21 7.19 -9.47
N LYS A 199 26.74 8.41 -9.72
CA LYS A 199 26.70 9.50 -8.73
C LYS A 199 25.72 9.19 -7.61
N VAL A 200 26.14 9.44 -6.38
CA VAL A 200 25.27 9.30 -5.19
C VAL A 200 24.97 10.68 -4.62
N VAL A 201 23.69 11.01 -4.51
CA VAL A 201 23.16 12.28 -3.97
C VAL A 201 22.44 11.98 -2.66
N ASP A 202 22.95 12.47 -1.55
CA ASP A 202 22.33 12.32 -0.23
C ASP A 202 21.47 13.57 0.05
N LEU A 203 20.16 13.35 0.21
CA LEU A 203 19.14 14.40 0.43
C LEU A 203 18.50 14.32 1.83
N ARG A 204 19.13 13.58 2.75
CA ARG A 204 18.62 13.44 4.13
C ARG A 204 18.94 14.66 4.97
#